data_80f4be9a3898a2c23e3b748b98b5518b
#
_entry.id   80f4be9a3898a2c23e3b748b98b5518b
#
_cell.length_a   1.000
_cell.length_b   1.000
_cell.length_c   1.000
_cell.angle_alpha   90.00
_cell.angle_beta   90.00
_cell.angle_gamma   90.00
#
_symmetry.space_group_name_H-M   'P 1'
#
loop_
_entity.id
_entity.type
_entity.pdbx_description
1 polymer ?
#
loop_
_entity_poly.entity_id
_entity_poly.type
_entity_poly.pdbx_seq_one_letter_code
_entity_poly.pdbx_strand_id
1 'polypeptide(L)' 'MALTYSEHWSRKRKYRKDITDDMIEYAIQNSNEMKDNFWEDALNAVCRIPPSGRILKVVYKKEQSKIKIITAFWLD' A
#
# COMPACT_ATOMS: atom_id res chain seq x y z
N MET A 1 -6.19 -11.73 -3.48
CA MET A 1 -5.37 -10.70 -4.15
C MET A 1 -3.91 -11.14 -4.11
N ALA A 2 -3.24 -11.13 -5.25
CA ALA A 2 -1.83 -11.55 -5.32
C ALA A 2 -0.93 -10.30 -5.21
N LEU A 3 -0.16 -10.21 -4.14
CA LEU A 3 0.76 -9.10 -3.92
C LEU A 3 2.18 -9.48 -4.31
N THR A 4 2.89 -8.53 -4.95
CA THR A 4 4.33 -8.59 -5.11
C THR A 4 4.91 -7.32 -4.48
N TYR A 5 6.22 -7.26 -4.32
CA TYR A 5 6.86 -6.17 -3.60
C TYR A 5 7.98 -5.56 -4.42
N SER A 6 8.00 -4.22 -4.49
CA SER A 6 9.12 -3.51 -5.07
C SER A 6 10.35 -3.72 -4.21
N GLU A 7 11.52 -3.46 -4.78
CA GLU A 7 12.77 -3.50 -4.04
C GLU A 7 12.75 -2.53 -2.87
N HIS A 8 12.21 -1.34 -3.10
CA HIS A 8 12.05 -0.32 -2.07
C HIS A 8 11.21 -0.83 -0.90
N TRP A 9 10.03 -1.40 -1.18
CA TRP A 9 9.15 -1.91 -0.13
C TRP A 9 9.72 -3.15 0.55
N SER A 10 10.39 -4.03 -0.20
CA SER A 10 11.04 -5.21 0.36
C SER A 10 12.04 -4.83 1.46
N ARG A 11 12.73 -3.71 1.30
CA ARG A 11 13.66 -3.20 2.32
C ARG A 11 12.94 -2.49 3.45
N LYS A 12 11.96 -1.65 3.13
CA LYS A 12 11.24 -0.82 4.12
C LYS A 12 10.36 -1.63 5.05
N ARG A 13 9.77 -2.72 4.55
CA ARG A 13 8.86 -3.53 5.36
C ARG A 13 9.54 -4.16 6.58
N LYS A 14 10.85 -4.31 6.55
CA LYS A 14 11.63 -4.81 7.68
C LYS A 14 11.60 -3.84 8.87
N TYR A 15 11.46 -2.54 8.59
CA TYR A 15 11.41 -1.48 9.59
C TYR A 15 9.99 -1.01 9.88
N ARG A 16 9.02 -1.48 9.11
CA ARG A 16 7.61 -1.13 9.25
C ARG A 16 6.79 -2.39 9.48
N LYS A 17 7.18 -3.15 10.50
CA LYS A 17 6.57 -4.45 10.80
C LYS A 17 5.12 -4.34 11.27
N ASP A 18 4.72 -3.15 11.69
CA ASP A 18 3.34 -2.87 12.08
C ASP A 18 2.40 -2.70 10.86
N ILE A 19 2.95 -2.65 9.65
CA ILE A 19 2.16 -2.65 8.42
C ILE A 19 2.19 -4.05 7.82
N THR A 20 1.06 -4.74 7.89
CA THR A 20 0.94 -6.11 7.40
C THR A 20 0.35 -6.16 6.00
N ASP A 21 0.53 -7.29 5.32
CA ASP A 21 -0.07 -7.50 4.01
C ASP A 21 -1.60 -7.43 4.06
N ASP A 22 -2.20 -7.89 5.16
CA ASP A 22 -3.66 -7.82 5.34
C ASP A 22 -4.13 -6.36 5.40
N MET A 23 -3.38 -5.50 6.07
CA MET A 23 -3.70 -4.06 6.13
C MET A 23 -3.58 -3.41 4.75
N ILE A 24 -2.56 -3.78 3.99
CA ILE A 24 -2.36 -3.29 2.63
C ILE A 24 -3.53 -3.70 1.74
N GLU A 25 -3.93 -4.97 1.78
CA GLU A 25 -5.06 -5.46 1.02
C GLU A 25 -6.36 -4.75 1.42
N TYR A 26 -6.56 -4.57 2.71
CA TYR A 26 -7.73 -3.86 3.22
C TYR A 26 -7.80 -2.44 2.66
N ALA A 27 -6.67 -1.73 2.68
CA ALA A 27 -6.60 -0.36 2.17
C ALA A 27 -6.94 -0.30 0.69
N ILE A 28 -6.37 -1.19 -0.11
CA ILE A 28 -6.62 -1.22 -1.56
C ILE A 28 -8.08 -1.55 -1.86
N GLN A 29 -8.68 -2.48 -1.12
CA GLN A 29 -10.06 -2.92 -1.35
C GLN A 29 -11.10 -1.92 -0.86
N ASN A 30 -10.77 -1.09 0.11
CA ASN A 30 -11.74 -0.22 0.78
C ASN A 30 -11.49 1.28 0.56
N SER A 31 -10.71 1.64 -0.45
CA SER A 31 -10.47 3.03 -0.77
C SER A 31 -10.60 3.27 -2.26
N ASN A 32 -10.78 4.54 -2.63
CA ASN A 32 -10.78 4.93 -4.03
C ASN A 32 -9.35 4.98 -4.54
N GLU A 33 -9.14 4.37 -5.70
CA GLU A 33 -7.87 4.36 -6.38
C GLU A 33 -7.59 5.75 -6.96
N MET A 34 -6.41 6.29 -6.71
CA MET A 34 -5.99 7.60 -7.21
C MET A 34 -4.58 7.51 -7.77
N LYS A 35 -4.28 8.35 -8.75
CA LYS A 35 -2.91 8.45 -9.25
C LYS A 35 -2.01 9.05 -8.19
N ASP A 36 -0.82 8.46 -8.03
CA ASP A 36 0.17 9.01 -7.12
C ASP A 36 0.89 10.17 -7.78
N ASN A 37 1.17 11.23 -6.99
CA ASN A 37 1.83 12.43 -7.50
C ASN A 37 3.35 12.32 -7.52
N PHE A 38 3.90 11.42 -6.74
CA PHE A 38 5.34 11.26 -6.58
C PHE A 38 5.90 10.14 -7.43
N TRP A 39 5.26 8.97 -7.43
CA TRP A 39 5.72 7.79 -8.16
C TRP A 39 5.02 7.72 -9.51
N GLU A 40 5.80 7.79 -10.59
CA GLU A 40 5.27 7.73 -11.95
C GLU A 40 4.56 6.40 -12.19
N ASP A 41 3.41 6.49 -12.86
CA ASP A 41 2.56 5.33 -13.20
C ASP A 41 2.08 4.52 -11.99
N ALA A 42 2.16 5.10 -10.81
CA ALA A 42 1.69 4.44 -9.60
C ALA A 42 0.32 4.97 -9.19
N LEU A 43 -0.37 4.14 -8.44
CA LEU A 43 -1.66 4.46 -7.82
C LEU A 43 -1.47 4.53 -6.32
N ASN A 44 -2.36 5.20 -5.63
CA ASN A 44 -2.36 5.14 -4.17
C ASN A 44 -3.74 4.82 -3.62
N ALA A 45 -3.75 4.22 -2.44
CA ALA A 45 -4.92 3.95 -1.65
C ALA A 45 -4.68 4.52 -0.26
N VAL A 46 -5.59 5.37 0.21
CA VAL A 46 -5.52 5.96 1.54
C VAL A 46 -6.74 5.50 2.30
N CYS A 47 -6.52 4.83 3.42
CA CYS A 47 -7.62 4.20 4.15
C CYS A 47 -7.34 4.18 5.64
N ARG A 48 -8.40 4.37 6.42
CA ARG A 48 -8.35 4.24 7.87
C ARG A 48 -8.45 2.76 8.21
N ILE A 49 -7.47 2.24 8.93
CA ILE A 49 -7.34 0.80 9.20
C ILE A 49 -7.92 0.47 10.58
N PRO A 50 -8.95 -0.40 10.66
CA PRO A 50 -9.43 -0.85 11.95
C PRO A 50 -8.44 -1.83 12.60
N PRO A 51 -8.45 -2.02 13.91
CA PRO A 51 -9.27 -1.29 14.88
C PRO A 51 -8.68 0.04 15.34
N SER A 52 -7.39 0.30 15.02
CA SER A 52 -6.67 1.49 15.52
C SER A 52 -7.22 2.81 14.98
N GLY A 53 -7.76 2.80 13.76
CA GLY A 53 -8.22 4.01 13.10
C GLY A 53 -7.09 4.84 12.50
N ARG A 54 -5.88 4.31 12.46
CA ARG A 54 -4.75 5.00 11.83
C ARG A 54 -4.93 5.01 10.31
N ILE A 55 -4.41 6.04 9.67
CA ILE A 55 -4.54 6.22 8.22
C ILE A 55 -3.32 5.68 7.52
N LEU A 56 -3.53 4.65 6.69
CA LEU A 56 -2.48 4.01 5.91
C LEU A 56 -2.54 4.50 4.47
N LYS A 57 -1.39 4.87 3.93
CA LYS A 57 -1.25 5.14 2.51
C LYS A 57 -0.43 4.04 1.88
N VAL A 58 -0.96 3.44 0.81
CA VAL A 58 -0.29 2.39 0.03
C VAL A 58 -0.08 2.94 -1.37
N VAL A 59 1.15 2.86 -1.86
CA VAL A 59 1.49 3.21 -3.25
C VAL A 59 1.76 1.90 -3.97
N TYR A 60 1.08 1.68 -5.09
CA TYR A 60 1.13 0.39 -5.78
C TYR A 60 0.97 0.55 -7.28
N LYS A 61 1.30 -0.51 -8.02
CA LYS A 61 1.04 -0.63 -9.45
C LYS A 61 0.25 -1.90 -9.73
N LYS A 62 -0.67 -1.81 -10.68
CA LYS A 62 -1.40 -2.99 -11.15
C LYS A 62 -0.63 -3.60 -12.32
N GLU A 63 -0.28 -4.87 -12.18
CA GLU A 63 0.48 -5.61 -13.19
C GLU A 63 -0.26 -6.89 -13.51
N GLN A 64 -1.07 -6.88 -14.56
CA GLN A 64 -1.88 -8.03 -14.97
C GLN A 64 -2.74 -8.53 -13.79
N SER A 65 -2.50 -9.73 -13.32
CA SER A 65 -3.26 -10.31 -12.21
C SER A 65 -2.64 -10.04 -10.84
N LYS A 66 -1.57 -9.24 -10.78
CA LYS A 66 -0.82 -8.98 -9.54
C LYS A 66 -0.84 -7.50 -9.20
N ILE A 67 -0.63 -7.20 -7.92
CA ILE A 67 -0.47 -5.84 -7.44
C ILE A 67 0.91 -5.73 -6.82
N LYS A 68 1.72 -4.83 -7.39
CA LYS A 68 3.08 -4.59 -6.92
C LYS A 68 3.06 -3.44 -5.92
N ILE A 69 3.43 -3.72 -4.68
CA ILE A 69 3.49 -2.70 -3.63
C ILE A 69 4.80 -1.94 -3.76
N ILE A 70 4.70 -0.64 -4.01
CA ILE A 70 5.86 0.25 -4.12
C ILE A 70 6.32 0.67 -2.73
N THR A 71 5.38 1.11 -1.91
CA THR A 71 5.65 1.48 -0.52
C THR A 71 4.33 1.59 0.24
N ALA A 72 4.42 1.60 1.57
CA ALA A 72 3.27 1.85 2.44
C ALA A 72 3.76 2.54 3.70
N PHE A 73 2.97 3.47 4.22
CA PHE A 73 3.34 4.19 5.43
C PHE A 73 2.12 4.84 6.07
N TRP A 74 2.26 5.14 7.35
CA TRP A 74 1.19 5.82 8.09
C TRP A 74 1.24 7.33 7.81
N LEU A 75 0.07 7.92 7.63
CA LEU A 75 -0.03 9.38 7.42
C LEU A 75 -0.16 10.17 8.73
N ASP A 76 -0.53 9.50 9.82
CA ASP A 76 -0.75 10.15 11.11
C ASP A 76 0.24 9.72 12.21
#